data_09a75adfd08d8ad58a6640fa2a6521a4
#
_entry.id   09a75adfd08d8ad58a6640fa2a6521a4
#
_cell.length_a   1.000
_cell.length_b   1.000
_cell.length_c   1.000
_cell.angle_alpha   90.00
_cell.angle_beta   90.00
_cell.angle_gamma   90.00
#
_symmetry.space_group_name_H-M   'P 1'
#
loop_
_entity.id
_entity.type
_entity.pdbx_description
1 polymer ?
#
loop_
_entity_poly.entity_id
_entity_poly.type
_entity_poly.pdbx_seq_one_letter_code
_entity_poly.pdbx_strand_id
1 'polypeptide(L)'
;MSNEPFSANPSGQPPTPSGPGQTPSGAYPSGAVPPAAPPPEASQYSAGTTPGVAPTDSTADGTTPVKPTAAERANSVVKKVVIGLVIAALLVVTYFILEAFLPRWWAGQIGQRVEGSFSRGIGTGLVLGIVCTFLPVLFFTLAFVNRSRMKNVPTIMFAVLGVLVAIPNLLTLTVVAGGGNGAHAGERIFDVEAPGFRAATAWGVIIGVVLAIGVGYFIWRYQRRGRQLREIKHPATTDRK
;
A
#
# COMPACT_ATOMS: atom_id res chain seq x y z
N MET A 1 -42.35 22.53 -52.34
CA MET A 1 -42.58 21.27 -51.63
C MET A 1 -42.26 21.56 -50.20
N SER A 2 -43.15 21.36 -49.37
CA SER A 2 -43.58 21.95 -48.13
C SER A 2 -42.54 21.91 -47.00
N ASN A 3 -42.18 23.09 -46.52
CA ASN A 3 -41.52 23.30 -45.24
C ASN A 3 -42.61 23.23 -44.14
N GLU A 4 -42.53 22.29 -43.25
CA GLU A 4 -43.26 22.35 -42.00
C GLU A 4 -42.38 22.92 -40.89
N PRO A 5 -42.83 23.95 -40.15
CA PRO A 5 -42.11 24.50 -39.03
C PRO A 5 -42.36 23.67 -37.77
N PHE A 6 -41.25 23.27 -37.12
CA PHE A 6 -41.21 22.64 -35.84
C PHE A 6 -41.81 23.58 -34.77
N SER A 7 -43.01 23.23 -34.28
CA SER A 7 -43.71 23.94 -33.20
C SER A 7 -43.02 23.69 -31.87
N ALA A 8 -42.38 24.70 -31.31
CA ALA A 8 -41.86 24.71 -29.98
C ALA A 8 -43.02 24.70 -28.94
N ASN A 9 -43.04 23.74 -28.07
CA ASN A 9 -43.97 23.68 -26.92
C ASN A 9 -43.38 24.50 -25.75
N PRO A 10 -43.96 25.60 -25.30
CA PRO A 10 -43.48 26.44 -24.23
C PRO A 10 -44.23 26.13 -22.92
N SER A 11 -44.05 24.94 -22.31
CA SER A 11 -44.51 24.67 -20.97
C SER A 11 -43.87 23.41 -20.37
N GLY A 12 -42.57 23.48 -20.15
CA GLY A 12 -41.84 22.50 -19.33
C GLY A 12 -41.38 23.12 -18.02
N GLN A 13 -42.31 23.36 -17.09
CA GLN A 13 -41.94 23.60 -15.71
C GLN A 13 -41.32 22.33 -15.13
N PRO A 14 -40.17 22.44 -14.42
CA PRO A 14 -39.64 21.31 -13.66
C PRO A 14 -40.56 20.97 -12.50
N PRO A 15 -40.70 19.68 -12.13
CA PRO A 15 -41.52 19.28 -10.99
C PRO A 15 -40.92 19.81 -9.70
N THR A 16 -41.73 20.56 -8.95
CA THR A 16 -41.47 20.97 -7.57
C THR A 16 -41.41 19.75 -6.67
N PRO A 17 -40.42 19.62 -5.80
CA PRO A 17 -40.37 18.56 -4.79
C PRO A 17 -41.48 18.83 -3.74
N SER A 18 -42.33 17.87 -3.56
CA SER A 18 -43.37 17.82 -2.52
C SER A 18 -42.71 17.88 -1.13
N GLY A 19 -43.30 18.68 -0.28
CA GLY A 19 -42.86 19.03 1.06
C GLY A 19 -42.85 17.89 2.09
N PRO A 20 -42.32 18.18 3.29
CA PRO A 20 -41.89 17.20 4.26
C PRO A 20 -43.07 16.49 4.94
N GLY A 21 -43.05 15.16 4.87
CA GLY A 21 -43.91 14.27 5.63
C GLY A 21 -43.61 14.37 7.12
N GLN A 22 -44.67 14.54 7.85
CA GLN A 22 -44.76 14.64 9.30
C GLN A 22 -44.15 13.41 9.98
N THR A 23 -43.26 13.62 10.92
CA THR A 23 -42.80 12.65 11.91
C THR A 23 -43.94 12.39 12.92
N PRO A 24 -44.28 11.12 13.20
CA PRO A 24 -45.09 10.82 14.37
C PRO A 24 -44.23 10.89 15.63
N SER A 25 -44.63 11.78 16.52
CA SER A 25 -44.16 11.87 17.90
C SER A 25 -44.58 10.58 18.64
N GLY A 26 -43.65 9.68 18.87
CA GLY A 26 -43.77 8.53 19.75
C GLY A 26 -43.23 8.88 21.14
N ALA A 27 -44.13 9.09 22.08
CA ALA A 27 -43.82 9.27 23.47
C ALA A 27 -43.14 8.03 24.06
N TYR A 28 -41.95 8.23 24.67
CA TYR A 28 -41.32 7.23 25.50
C TYR A 28 -41.99 7.23 26.91
N PRO A 29 -42.47 6.12 27.44
CA PRO A 29 -42.86 6.05 28.82
C PRO A 29 -41.61 6.01 29.71
N SER A 30 -41.56 6.98 30.59
CA SER A 30 -40.63 7.07 31.71
C SER A 30 -40.90 5.93 32.72
N GLY A 31 -39.86 5.27 33.19
CA GLY A 31 -39.85 4.61 34.49
C GLY A 31 -39.87 3.09 34.47
N ALA A 32 -38.71 2.48 34.55
CA ALA A 32 -38.43 1.34 35.40
C ALA A 32 -36.92 1.19 35.60
N VAL A 33 -36.45 1.55 36.75
CA VAL A 33 -35.11 1.25 37.26
C VAL A 33 -35.04 -0.24 37.55
N PRO A 34 -34.08 -1.02 36.97
CA PRO A 34 -33.88 -2.41 37.37
C PRO A 34 -33.30 -2.45 38.79
N PRO A 35 -33.70 -3.42 39.65
CA PRO A 35 -33.15 -3.55 40.98
C PRO A 35 -31.71 -4.00 40.97
N ALA A 36 -30.93 -3.43 41.87
CA ALA A 36 -29.49 -3.70 42.09
C ALA A 36 -29.25 -5.18 42.44
N ALA A 37 -28.23 -5.76 41.81
CA ALA A 37 -27.73 -7.07 42.13
C ALA A 37 -27.14 -7.09 43.55
N PRO A 38 -27.32 -8.18 44.33
CA PRO A 38 -26.76 -8.29 45.68
C PRO A 38 -25.23 -8.46 45.60
N PRO A 39 -24.50 -7.97 46.63
CA PRO A 39 -23.03 -8.13 46.72
C PRO A 39 -22.62 -9.59 46.92
N PRO A 40 -21.43 -9.99 46.43
CA PRO A 40 -20.94 -11.34 46.64
C PRO A 40 -20.59 -11.56 48.10
N GLU A 41 -21.10 -12.66 48.67
CA GLU A 41 -20.83 -13.10 50.03
C GLU A 41 -19.33 -13.43 50.23
N ALA A 42 -18.78 -12.84 51.27
CA ALA A 42 -17.43 -13.14 51.75
C ALA A 42 -17.35 -14.58 52.27
N SER A 43 -16.64 -15.44 51.55
CA SER A 43 -16.28 -16.77 52.05
C SER A 43 -15.36 -16.63 53.25
N GLN A 44 -15.85 -17.09 54.41
CA GLN A 44 -15.17 -17.12 55.66
C GLN A 44 -13.96 -18.06 55.60
N TYR A 45 -12.79 -17.52 55.83
CA TYR A 45 -11.58 -18.25 56.10
C TYR A 45 -11.69 -18.91 57.50
N SER A 46 -11.80 -20.22 57.52
CA SER A 46 -11.68 -20.99 58.75
C SER A 46 -10.21 -21.17 59.11
N ALA A 47 -9.81 -20.58 60.22
CA ALA A 47 -8.51 -20.75 60.80
C ALA A 47 -8.39 -22.15 61.41
N GLY A 48 -7.55 -23.00 60.85
CA GLY A 48 -7.12 -24.27 61.40
C GLY A 48 -5.67 -24.21 61.86
N THR A 49 -5.48 -24.41 63.13
CA THR A 49 -4.30 -24.38 63.97
C THR A 49 -3.18 -25.30 63.48
N THR A 50 -1.96 -24.80 63.48
CA THR A 50 -0.67 -25.48 63.27
C THR A 50 -0.37 -26.48 64.39
N PRO A 51 0.48 -27.50 64.15
CA PRO A 51 1.84 -27.43 64.69
C PRO A 51 2.96 -27.93 63.74
N GLY A 52 3.99 -27.23 63.82
CA GLY A 52 5.37 -27.32 63.44
C GLY A 52 5.96 -28.58 62.82
N VAL A 53 6.60 -28.37 61.64
CA VAL A 53 7.76 -29.18 61.25
C VAL A 53 8.76 -28.22 60.57
N ALA A 54 10.02 -28.40 60.92
CA ALA A 54 11.19 -27.61 60.60
C ALA A 54 11.47 -27.48 59.10
N PRO A 55 12.26 -26.46 58.72
CA PRO A 55 12.58 -26.20 57.33
C PRO A 55 13.64 -27.21 56.85
N THR A 56 13.30 -28.07 55.92
CA THR A 56 14.29 -28.74 55.07
C THR A 56 14.47 -27.92 53.80
N ASP A 57 15.63 -27.32 53.77
CA ASP A 57 16.28 -26.76 52.62
C ASP A 57 16.25 -27.80 51.47
N SER A 58 15.53 -27.47 50.41
CA SER A 58 15.59 -28.19 49.16
C SER A 58 15.53 -27.17 48.00
N THR A 59 16.65 -26.52 47.81
CA THR A 59 17.04 -25.89 46.56
C THR A 59 17.08 -26.99 45.51
N ALA A 60 16.02 -27.11 44.73
CA ALA A 60 16.03 -27.80 43.46
C ALA A 60 15.15 -26.99 42.50
N ASP A 61 15.72 -25.90 42.02
CA ASP A 61 15.26 -25.24 40.78
C ASP A 61 15.58 -26.19 39.63
N GLY A 62 14.76 -27.18 39.46
CA GLY A 62 14.72 -28.09 38.34
C GLY A 62 13.60 -27.72 37.42
N THR A 63 13.66 -26.52 36.82
CA THR A 63 12.81 -26.17 35.70
C THR A 63 13.32 -26.95 34.47
N THR A 64 13.07 -28.28 34.48
CA THR A 64 13.16 -29.04 33.23
C THR A 64 12.16 -28.44 32.28
N PRO A 65 12.59 -27.98 31.08
CA PRO A 65 11.66 -27.47 30.07
C PRO A 65 10.73 -28.63 29.70
N VAL A 66 9.49 -28.53 30.17
CA VAL A 66 8.44 -29.52 29.86
C VAL A 66 8.28 -29.47 28.34
N LYS A 67 8.73 -30.52 27.66
CA LYS A 67 8.56 -30.66 26.21
C LYS A 67 7.07 -30.60 25.93
N PRO A 68 6.61 -29.63 25.07
CA PRO A 68 5.19 -29.50 24.80
C PRO A 68 4.64 -30.82 24.27
N THR A 69 3.52 -31.24 24.80
CA THR A 69 2.81 -32.46 24.45
C THR A 69 2.42 -32.46 22.98
N ALA A 70 2.28 -33.61 22.33
CA ALA A 70 1.88 -33.71 20.93
C ALA A 70 0.57 -32.96 20.64
N ALA A 71 -0.37 -32.97 21.59
CA ALA A 71 -1.62 -32.23 21.54
C ALA A 71 -1.41 -30.69 21.53
N GLU A 72 -0.50 -30.16 22.35
CA GLU A 72 -0.17 -28.74 22.38
C GLU A 72 0.53 -28.27 21.09
N ARG A 73 1.38 -29.12 20.52
CA ARG A 73 2.00 -28.86 19.21
C ARG A 73 0.97 -28.88 18.11
N ALA A 74 0.04 -29.84 18.09
CA ALA A 74 -1.04 -29.90 17.11
C ALA A 74 -1.93 -28.66 17.22
N ASN A 75 -2.30 -28.23 18.41
CA ASN A 75 -3.13 -27.04 18.63
C ASN A 75 -2.41 -25.76 18.21
N SER A 76 -1.09 -25.64 18.45
CA SER A 76 -0.30 -24.49 18.00
C SER A 76 -0.16 -24.44 16.47
N VAL A 77 -0.04 -25.58 15.81
CA VAL A 77 0.00 -25.68 14.36
C VAL A 77 -1.35 -25.29 13.76
N VAL A 78 -2.46 -25.84 14.27
CA VAL A 78 -3.82 -25.51 13.83
C VAL A 78 -4.07 -24.01 13.99
N LYS A 79 -3.72 -23.41 15.13
CA LYS A 79 -3.86 -21.98 15.36
C LYS A 79 -3.07 -21.15 14.34
N LYS A 80 -1.83 -21.54 14.02
CA LYS A 80 -1.01 -20.86 13.00
C LYS A 80 -1.59 -20.99 11.60
N VAL A 81 -2.11 -22.18 11.26
CA VAL A 81 -2.77 -22.43 9.98
C VAL A 81 -4.04 -21.60 9.86
N VAL A 82 -4.89 -21.56 10.88
CA VAL A 82 -6.12 -20.74 10.89
C VAL A 82 -5.78 -19.25 10.76
N ILE A 83 -4.80 -18.75 11.53
CA ILE A 83 -4.35 -17.36 11.41
C ILE A 83 -3.82 -17.08 10.00
N GLY A 84 -3.00 -17.98 9.45
CA GLY A 84 -2.49 -17.85 8.08
C GLY A 84 -3.60 -17.80 7.03
N LEU A 85 -4.63 -18.63 7.21
CA LEU A 85 -5.78 -18.69 6.30
C LEU A 85 -6.64 -17.42 6.38
N VAL A 86 -6.84 -16.89 7.59
CA VAL A 86 -7.55 -15.61 7.80
C VAL A 86 -6.77 -14.45 7.16
N ILE A 87 -5.45 -14.40 7.36
CA ILE A 87 -4.59 -13.38 6.73
C ILE A 87 -4.65 -13.51 5.20
N ALA A 88 -4.57 -14.72 4.67
CA ALA A 88 -4.67 -14.95 3.22
C ALA A 88 -6.03 -14.50 2.67
N ALA A 89 -7.13 -14.82 3.35
CA ALA A 89 -8.46 -14.37 2.97
C ALA A 89 -8.59 -12.83 3.00
N LEU A 90 -8.06 -12.17 4.03
CA LEU A 90 -8.03 -10.71 4.11
C LEU A 90 -7.22 -10.09 2.98
N LEU A 91 -6.06 -10.67 2.63
CA LEU A 91 -5.24 -10.20 1.52
C LEU A 91 -5.97 -10.33 0.17
N VAL A 92 -6.68 -11.45 -0.05
CA VAL A 92 -7.48 -11.66 -1.25
C VAL A 92 -8.62 -10.64 -1.35
N VAL A 93 -9.36 -10.42 -0.27
CA VAL A 93 -10.42 -9.41 -0.23
C VAL A 93 -9.86 -8.01 -0.48
N THR A 94 -8.74 -7.68 0.17
CA THR A 94 -8.06 -6.39 -0.03
C THR A 94 -7.62 -6.23 -1.49
N TYR A 95 -7.07 -7.28 -2.10
CA TYR A 95 -6.66 -7.27 -3.51
C TYR A 95 -7.85 -6.93 -4.43
N PHE A 96 -9.00 -7.59 -4.28
CA PHE A 96 -10.19 -7.32 -5.09
C PHE A 96 -10.74 -5.90 -4.89
N ILE A 97 -10.72 -5.39 -3.65
CA ILE A 97 -11.13 -4.02 -3.36
C ILE A 97 -10.17 -3.02 -4.06
N LEU A 98 -8.88 -3.24 -3.97
CA LEU A 98 -7.88 -2.38 -4.60
C LEU A 98 -7.99 -2.44 -6.13
N GLU A 99 -8.15 -3.62 -6.71
CA GLU A 99 -8.32 -3.81 -8.16
C GLU A 99 -9.53 -3.05 -8.71
N ALA A 100 -10.64 -3.07 -7.98
CA ALA A 100 -11.85 -2.37 -8.39
C ALA A 100 -11.77 -0.85 -8.19
N PHE A 101 -11.11 -0.39 -7.14
CA PHE A 101 -11.11 1.02 -6.73
C PHE A 101 -9.92 1.83 -7.28
N LEU A 102 -8.70 1.29 -7.18
CA LEU A 102 -7.47 2.02 -7.44
C LEU A 102 -7.35 2.59 -8.87
N PRO A 103 -7.63 1.80 -9.94
CA PRO A 103 -7.50 2.30 -11.29
C PRO A 103 -8.44 3.46 -11.59
N ARG A 104 -9.68 3.37 -11.12
CA ARG A 104 -10.69 4.43 -11.30
C ARG A 104 -10.32 5.69 -10.54
N TRP A 105 -9.94 5.55 -9.28
CA TRP A 105 -9.50 6.68 -8.46
C TRP A 105 -8.30 7.41 -9.07
N TRP A 106 -7.29 6.65 -9.51
CA TRP A 106 -6.10 7.21 -10.14
C TRP A 106 -6.44 7.96 -11.43
N ALA A 107 -7.24 7.36 -12.29
CA ALA A 107 -7.68 7.99 -13.54
C ALA A 107 -8.42 9.31 -13.27
N GLY A 108 -9.28 9.36 -12.27
CA GLY A 108 -9.95 10.59 -11.85
C GLY A 108 -8.97 11.66 -11.35
N GLN A 109 -7.92 11.29 -10.59
CA GLN A 109 -6.90 12.25 -10.14
C GLN A 109 -6.12 12.88 -11.33
N ILE A 110 -5.84 12.09 -12.34
CA ILE A 110 -5.18 12.59 -13.55
C ILE A 110 -6.16 13.43 -14.38
N GLY A 111 -7.41 12.95 -14.56
CA GLY A 111 -8.46 13.69 -15.28
C GLY A 111 -8.65 15.10 -14.73
N GLN A 112 -8.76 15.24 -13.41
CA GLN A 112 -8.87 16.55 -12.74
C GLN A 112 -7.69 17.50 -13.00
N ARG A 113 -6.48 16.98 -13.21
CA ARG A 113 -5.29 17.80 -13.51
C ARG A 113 -5.21 18.21 -14.96
N VAL A 114 -5.69 17.36 -15.85
CA VAL A 114 -5.62 17.55 -17.30
C VAL A 114 -6.82 18.35 -17.80
N GLU A 115 -7.98 18.22 -17.17
CA GLU A 115 -9.23 18.94 -17.48
C GLU A 115 -9.61 18.85 -18.98
N GLY A 116 -9.52 17.65 -19.56
CA GLY A 116 -9.86 17.41 -20.96
C GLY A 116 -8.90 18.01 -21.98
N SER A 117 -7.84 18.69 -21.57
CA SER A 117 -6.89 19.34 -22.47
C SER A 117 -5.86 18.35 -23.03
N PHE A 118 -5.84 18.19 -24.37
CA PHE A 118 -4.91 17.29 -25.05
C PHE A 118 -3.43 17.65 -24.79
N SER A 119 -3.07 18.92 -24.81
CA SER A 119 -1.70 19.37 -24.57
C SER A 119 -1.27 19.12 -23.11
N ARG A 120 -2.15 19.35 -22.13
CA ARG A 120 -1.90 19.04 -20.72
C ARG A 120 -1.81 17.52 -20.49
N GLY A 121 -2.64 16.73 -21.18
CA GLY A 121 -2.59 15.29 -21.15
C GLY A 121 -1.23 14.75 -21.61
N ILE A 122 -0.75 15.21 -22.76
CA ILE A 122 0.57 14.84 -23.28
C ILE A 122 1.67 15.29 -22.31
N GLY A 123 1.68 16.56 -21.89
CA GLY A 123 2.70 17.09 -20.99
C GLY A 123 2.77 16.34 -19.67
N THR A 124 1.63 16.14 -19.02
CA THR A 124 1.54 15.40 -17.74
C THR A 124 1.97 13.94 -17.91
N GLY A 125 1.52 13.27 -18.97
CA GLY A 125 1.87 11.88 -19.24
C GLY A 125 3.38 11.71 -19.49
N LEU A 126 3.97 12.57 -20.31
CA LEU A 126 5.40 12.54 -20.61
C LEU A 126 6.26 12.78 -19.36
N VAL A 127 5.93 13.81 -18.58
CA VAL A 127 6.65 14.13 -17.33
C VAL A 127 6.52 12.98 -16.33
N LEU A 128 5.31 12.47 -16.08
CA LEU A 128 5.12 11.34 -15.19
C LEU A 128 5.88 10.10 -15.68
N GLY A 129 5.74 9.75 -16.96
CA GLY A 129 6.41 8.61 -17.55
C GLY A 129 7.92 8.67 -17.39
N ILE A 130 8.53 9.81 -17.72
CA ILE A 130 9.99 9.99 -17.60
C ILE A 130 10.41 9.97 -16.12
N VAL A 131 9.84 10.81 -15.28
CA VAL A 131 10.27 11.02 -13.89
C VAL A 131 10.04 9.76 -13.07
N CYS A 132 8.84 9.18 -13.15
CA CYS A 132 8.47 7.99 -12.38
C CYS A 132 9.08 6.68 -12.92
N THR A 133 9.86 6.74 -14.01
CA THR A 133 10.69 5.64 -14.50
C THR A 133 12.16 5.90 -14.22
N PHE A 134 12.65 7.08 -14.56
CA PHE A 134 14.07 7.42 -14.41
C PHE A 134 14.52 7.46 -12.95
N LEU A 135 13.77 8.15 -12.07
CA LEU A 135 14.17 8.28 -10.65
C LEU A 135 14.18 6.95 -9.89
N PRO A 136 13.17 6.06 -10.01
CA PRO A 136 13.25 4.74 -9.37
C PRO A 136 14.47 3.94 -9.79
N VAL A 137 14.77 3.88 -11.10
CA VAL A 137 15.95 3.17 -11.59
C VAL A 137 17.23 3.80 -11.06
N LEU A 138 17.31 5.13 -10.98
CA LEU A 138 18.44 5.84 -10.38
C LEU A 138 18.56 5.47 -8.89
N PHE A 139 17.48 5.51 -8.12
CA PHE A 139 17.50 5.17 -6.69
C PHE A 139 17.90 3.71 -6.45
N PHE A 140 17.39 2.77 -7.23
CA PHE A 140 17.81 1.36 -7.14
C PHE A 140 19.28 1.18 -7.52
N THR A 141 19.77 1.89 -8.53
CA THR A 141 21.18 1.89 -8.91
C THR A 141 22.05 2.42 -7.78
N LEU A 142 21.66 3.53 -7.15
CA LEU A 142 22.35 4.09 -5.98
C LEU A 142 22.31 3.15 -4.77
N ALA A 143 21.15 2.51 -4.52
CA ALA A 143 21.01 1.50 -3.47
C ALA A 143 21.97 0.34 -3.69
N PHE A 144 22.05 -0.17 -4.93
CA PHE A 144 22.94 -1.27 -5.30
C PHE A 144 24.42 -0.91 -5.19
N VAL A 145 24.80 0.26 -5.70
CA VAL A 145 26.19 0.74 -5.64
C VAL A 145 26.65 0.99 -4.20
N ASN A 146 25.76 1.48 -3.36
CA ASN A 146 26.08 1.87 -1.99
C ASN A 146 26.00 0.70 -0.98
N ARG A 147 25.47 -0.46 -1.40
CA ARG A 147 25.30 -1.65 -0.56
C ARG A 147 26.57 -2.14 0.14
N SER A 148 27.73 -1.96 -0.51
CA SER A 148 29.02 -2.42 0.03
C SER A 148 29.76 -1.38 0.89
N ARG A 149 29.31 -0.13 0.89
CA ARG A 149 30.05 0.97 1.54
C ARG A 149 29.44 1.49 2.83
N MET A 150 28.12 1.38 3.00
CA MET A 150 27.42 1.98 4.12
C MET A 150 26.54 0.93 4.81
N LYS A 151 26.35 1.08 6.14
CA LYS A 151 25.37 0.29 6.92
C LYS A 151 24.03 0.25 6.17
N ASN A 152 23.29 -0.82 6.27
CA ASN A 152 22.05 -1.14 5.51
C ASN A 152 21.00 -0.02 5.41
N VAL A 153 21.02 0.97 6.31
CA VAL A 153 20.02 2.04 6.41
C VAL A 153 19.85 2.87 5.13
N PRO A 154 20.91 3.46 4.52
CA PRO A 154 20.74 4.26 3.31
C PRO A 154 20.32 3.43 2.10
N THR A 155 20.73 2.16 2.02
CA THR A 155 20.30 1.26 0.95
C THR A 155 18.78 1.03 1.00
N ILE A 156 18.23 0.81 2.20
CA ILE A 156 16.79 0.64 2.41
C ILE A 156 16.06 1.95 2.09
N MET A 157 16.57 3.10 2.54
CA MET A 157 15.97 4.40 2.23
C MET A 157 15.86 4.65 0.73
N PHE A 158 16.93 4.43 -0.05
CA PHE A 158 16.91 4.58 -1.50
C PHE A 158 15.96 3.58 -2.17
N ALA A 159 15.89 2.35 -1.69
CA ALA A 159 14.97 1.36 -2.20
C ALA A 159 13.50 1.77 -1.96
N VAL A 160 13.17 2.23 -0.76
CA VAL A 160 11.83 2.71 -0.41
C VAL A 160 11.45 3.94 -1.25
N LEU A 161 12.35 4.92 -1.38
CA LEU A 161 12.12 6.09 -2.23
C LEU A 161 11.90 5.68 -3.69
N GLY A 162 12.67 4.72 -4.20
CA GLY A 162 12.49 4.20 -5.55
C GLY A 162 11.10 3.60 -5.76
N VAL A 163 10.62 2.79 -4.80
CA VAL A 163 9.28 2.21 -4.86
C VAL A 163 8.20 3.30 -4.80
N LEU A 164 8.32 4.27 -3.88
CA LEU A 164 7.34 5.35 -3.74
C LEU A 164 7.21 6.19 -5.01
N VAL A 165 8.33 6.54 -5.65
CA VAL A 165 8.31 7.31 -6.91
C VAL A 165 7.80 6.48 -8.09
N ALA A 166 7.91 5.15 -8.05
CA ALA A 166 7.37 4.27 -9.08
C ALA A 166 5.84 4.11 -9.02
N ILE A 167 5.21 4.41 -7.88
CA ILE A 167 3.76 4.20 -7.66
C ILE A 167 2.90 4.81 -8.78
N PRO A 168 3.06 6.07 -9.22
CA PRO A 168 2.24 6.64 -10.27
C PRO A 168 2.28 5.85 -11.58
N ASN A 169 3.45 5.37 -11.98
CA ASN A 169 3.60 4.53 -13.18
C ASN A 169 2.93 3.17 -13.01
N LEU A 170 3.05 2.56 -11.83
CA LEU A 170 2.37 1.29 -11.52
C LEU A 170 0.85 1.47 -11.54
N LEU A 171 0.33 2.57 -10.97
CA LEU A 171 -1.11 2.88 -11.04
C LEU A 171 -1.58 3.12 -12.48
N THR A 172 -0.81 3.82 -13.30
CA THR A 172 -1.13 3.98 -14.72
C THR A 172 -1.13 2.62 -15.43
N LEU A 173 -0.17 1.75 -15.10
CA LEU A 173 -0.10 0.38 -15.65
C LEU A 173 -1.32 -0.45 -15.25
N THR A 174 -1.83 -0.34 -14.01
CA THR A 174 -3.05 -1.06 -13.60
C THR A 174 -4.29 -0.61 -14.38
N VAL A 175 -4.34 0.65 -14.82
CA VAL A 175 -5.41 1.13 -15.70
C VAL A 175 -5.24 0.57 -17.11
N VAL A 176 -4.03 0.62 -17.68
CA VAL A 176 -3.79 0.31 -19.10
C VAL A 176 -3.72 -1.20 -19.36
N ALA A 177 -3.17 -1.97 -18.44
CA ALA A 177 -2.95 -3.41 -18.58
C ALA A 177 -3.93 -4.27 -17.75
N GLY A 178 -4.74 -3.64 -16.90
CA GLY A 178 -5.70 -4.36 -16.07
C GLY A 178 -6.91 -4.86 -16.87
N GLY A 179 -7.38 -6.07 -16.56
CA GLY A 179 -8.55 -6.68 -17.20
C GLY A 179 -9.86 -6.53 -16.42
N GLY A 180 -9.83 -5.88 -15.25
CA GLY A 180 -10.99 -5.75 -14.38
C GLY A 180 -11.89 -4.55 -14.71
N ASN A 181 -13.12 -4.55 -14.18
CA ASN A 181 -14.08 -3.47 -14.38
C ASN A 181 -13.54 -2.10 -13.92
N GLY A 182 -12.68 -2.08 -12.89
CA GLY A 182 -12.00 -0.86 -12.41
C GLY A 182 -11.05 -0.29 -13.45
N ALA A 183 -10.27 -1.14 -14.13
CA ALA A 183 -9.34 -0.75 -15.18
C ALA A 183 -10.09 -0.18 -16.39
N HIS A 184 -11.11 -0.88 -16.90
CA HIS A 184 -11.91 -0.40 -18.02
C HIS A 184 -12.63 0.91 -17.73
N ALA A 185 -13.12 1.12 -16.51
CA ALA A 185 -13.68 2.40 -16.10
C ALA A 185 -12.59 3.50 -16.06
N GLY A 186 -11.38 3.19 -15.57
CA GLY A 186 -10.24 4.09 -15.58
C GLY A 186 -9.77 4.46 -16.98
N GLU A 187 -9.77 3.51 -17.93
CA GLU A 187 -9.45 3.77 -19.35
C GLU A 187 -10.40 4.79 -19.98
N ARG A 188 -11.71 4.62 -19.74
CA ARG A 188 -12.72 5.57 -20.25
C ARG A 188 -12.51 6.98 -19.69
N ILE A 189 -12.16 7.08 -18.40
CA ILE A 189 -11.86 8.38 -17.78
C ILE A 189 -10.63 9.00 -18.45
N PHE A 190 -9.56 8.22 -18.68
CA PHE A 190 -8.37 8.72 -19.38
C PHE A 190 -8.67 9.19 -20.81
N ASP A 191 -9.51 8.47 -21.53
CA ASP A 191 -9.83 8.81 -22.92
C ASP A 191 -10.64 10.10 -23.02
N VAL A 192 -11.51 10.39 -22.04
CA VAL A 192 -12.39 11.56 -22.01
C VAL A 192 -11.75 12.75 -21.29
N GLU A 193 -11.25 12.53 -20.07
CA GLU A 193 -10.78 13.60 -19.18
C GLU A 193 -9.27 13.90 -19.34
N ALA A 194 -8.50 12.94 -19.84
CA ALA A 194 -7.06 13.10 -20.05
C ALA A 194 -6.59 12.59 -21.42
N PRO A 195 -7.11 13.16 -22.53
CA PRO A 195 -6.77 12.69 -23.86
C PRO A 195 -5.27 12.82 -24.12
N GLY A 196 -4.69 11.77 -24.74
CA GLY A 196 -3.26 11.70 -25.05
C GLY A 196 -2.35 11.29 -23.86
N PHE A 197 -2.85 11.28 -22.63
CA PHE A 197 -2.06 10.93 -21.44
C PHE A 197 -1.47 9.52 -21.51
N ARG A 198 -2.26 8.51 -21.89
CA ARG A 198 -1.81 7.11 -21.97
C ARG A 198 -0.64 6.91 -22.92
N ALA A 199 -0.78 7.42 -24.14
CA ALA A 199 0.27 7.34 -25.16
C ALA A 199 1.53 8.11 -24.73
N ALA A 200 1.36 9.32 -24.22
CA ALA A 200 2.46 10.16 -23.77
C ALA A 200 3.21 9.52 -22.57
N THR A 201 2.50 8.90 -21.62
CA THR A 201 3.13 8.18 -20.52
C THR A 201 3.95 6.99 -21.00
N ALA A 202 3.44 6.22 -21.97
CA ALA A 202 4.18 5.10 -22.56
C ALA A 202 5.48 5.57 -23.22
N TRP A 203 5.44 6.64 -24.02
CA TRP A 203 6.64 7.27 -24.57
C TRP A 203 7.58 7.81 -23.49
N GLY A 204 7.02 8.43 -22.46
CA GLY A 204 7.76 8.91 -21.30
C GLY A 204 8.52 7.78 -20.58
N VAL A 205 7.89 6.62 -20.42
CA VAL A 205 8.52 5.42 -19.84
C VAL A 205 9.70 4.96 -20.70
N ILE A 206 9.53 4.87 -22.01
CA ILE A 206 10.60 4.48 -22.94
C ILE A 206 11.78 5.44 -22.82
N ILE A 207 11.53 6.75 -22.88
CA ILE A 207 12.56 7.78 -22.70
C ILE A 207 13.23 7.67 -21.35
N GLY A 208 12.46 7.49 -20.27
CA GLY A 208 12.96 7.32 -18.90
C GLY A 208 13.88 6.11 -18.76
N VAL A 209 13.55 4.98 -19.38
CA VAL A 209 14.39 3.78 -19.41
C VAL A 209 15.70 4.05 -20.16
N VAL A 210 15.63 4.66 -21.33
CA VAL A 210 16.84 4.99 -22.13
C VAL A 210 17.77 5.91 -21.36
N LEU A 211 17.23 6.96 -20.73
CA LEU A 211 18.00 7.87 -19.87
C LEU A 211 18.63 7.13 -18.68
N ALA A 212 17.86 6.25 -18.03
CA ALA A 212 18.34 5.47 -16.89
C ALA A 212 19.48 4.53 -17.27
N ILE A 213 19.37 3.85 -18.41
CA ILE A 213 20.45 3.01 -18.96
C ILE A 213 21.69 3.85 -19.28
N GLY A 214 21.51 5.02 -19.90
CA GLY A 214 22.61 5.95 -20.22
C GLY A 214 23.37 6.40 -18.97
N VAL A 215 22.67 6.84 -17.94
CA VAL A 215 23.25 7.26 -16.67
C VAL A 215 23.88 6.08 -15.94
N GLY A 216 23.23 4.92 -15.90
CA GLY A 216 23.78 3.69 -15.30
C GLY A 216 25.09 3.27 -15.97
N TYR A 217 25.15 3.29 -17.31
CA TYR A 217 26.36 3.02 -18.07
C TYR A 217 27.46 4.03 -17.77
N PHE A 218 27.13 5.30 -17.66
CA PHE A 218 28.10 6.37 -17.34
C PHE A 218 28.68 6.20 -15.93
N ILE A 219 27.85 5.90 -14.93
CA ILE A 219 28.27 5.61 -13.56
C ILE A 219 29.19 4.39 -13.54
N TRP A 220 28.83 3.30 -14.21
CA TRP A 220 29.62 2.08 -14.28
C TRP A 220 30.98 2.33 -14.94
N ARG A 221 31.03 3.07 -16.05
CA ARG A 221 32.28 3.44 -16.74
C ARG A 221 33.17 4.30 -15.85
N TYR A 222 32.59 5.24 -15.11
CA TYR A 222 33.33 6.11 -14.18
C TYR A 222 33.94 5.29 -13.02
N GLN A 223 33.20 4.36 -12.48
CA GLN A 223 33.70 3.47 -11.40
C GLN A 223 34.80 2.54 -11.87
N ARG A 224 34.73 2.01 -13.10
CA ARG A 224 35.80 1.19 -13.67
C ARG A 224 37.12 1.96 -13.78
N ARG A 225 37.07 3.20 -14.24
CA ARG A 225 38.27 4.04 -14.33
C ARG A 225 38.90 4.33 -12.95
N GLY A 226 38.07 4.56 -11.96
CA GLY A 226 38.54 4.80 -10.58
C GLY A 226 39.22 3.59 -9.93
N ARG A 227 38.86 2.35 -10.30
CA ARG A 227 39.53 1.13 -9.83
C ARG A 227 40.94 0.98 -10.45
N GLN A 228 41.09 1.21 -11.74
CA GLN A 228 42.38 1.12 -12.44
C GLN A 228 43.40 2.15 -11.89
N LEU A 229 42.93 3.36 -11.57
CA LEU A 229 43.79 4.39 -10.97
C LEU A 229 44.26 4.02 -9.55
N ARG A 230 43.50 3.23 -8.79
CA ARG A 230 43.93 2.75 -7.46
C ARG A 230 44.93 1.62 -7.54
N GLU A 231 44.85 0.73 -8.52
CA GLU A 231 45.82 -0.33 -8.76
C GLU A 231 47.18 0.23 -9.16
N ILE A 232 47.24 1.29 -9.96
CA ILE A 232 48.48 1.97 -10.37
C ILE A 232 49.10 2.76 -9.20
N LYS A 233 48.31 3.24 -8.24
CA LYS A 233 48.77 4.04 -7.11
C LYS A 233 49.33 3.21 -5.94
N HIS A 234 49.20 1.88 -5.99
CA HIS A 234 49.80 0.92 -5.07
C HIS A 234 50.69 -0.12 -5.82
N PRO A 235 51.75 0.33 -6.55
CA PRO A 235 52.73 -0.62 -7.02
C PRO A 235 53.65 -0.98 -5.83
N ALA A 236 53.54 -2.23 -5.39
CA ALA A 236 54.62 -2.95 -4.73
C ALA A 236 55.33 -2.26 -3.54
N THR A 237 54.68 -2.23 -2.39
CA THR A 237 55.45 -2.19 -1.11
C THR A 237 55.77 -3.61 -0.62
N THR A 238 55.78 -4.61 -1.50
CA THR A 238 55.97 -6.02 -1.12
C THR A 238 57.34 -6.58 -1.48
N ASP A 239 58.27 -5.74 -1.94
CA ASP A 239 59.65 -6.21 -2.26
C ASP A 239 60.69 -5.53 -1.37
N ARG A 240 60.51 -5.63 -0.05
CA ARG A 240 61.59 -5.41 0.93
C ARG A 240 61.42 -6.33 2.13
N LYS A 241 61.76 -7.60 1.97
CA LYS A 241 62.31 -8.44 3.02
C LYS A 241 63.34 -9.38 2.42
#